data_5d3defc3378728f258fea68bb8bb668d
#
_entry.id   5d3defc3378728f258fea68bb8bb668d
#
_cell.length_a   1.000
_cell.length_b   1.000
_cell.length_c   1.000
_cell.angle_alpha   90.00
_cell.angle_beta   90.00
_cell.angle_gamma   90.00
#
_symmetry.space_group_name_H-M   'P 1'
#
loop_
_entity.id
_entity.type
_entity.pdbx_description
1 polymer ?
#
loop_
_entity_poly.entity_id
_entity_poly.type
_entity_poly.pdbx_seq_one_letter_code
_entity_poly.pdbx_strand_id
1 'polypeptide(L)'
;MPIRSGWLSPDGQTREDTRLVSLGALTPVSPVATRSGVLPGSATGAYRIAGLTVTGTTGTMTATVSPGRALIQGTDAQGAYPVALTEYVNLVLADGDAQYGRIDLVVVRIHDDLYDGSARSEAVIEVVKGTPAATPAAPAVPALSLPLYQVTVPKGASAGTTAVDWSTALTDRRTATVGVGGILPVTTDTTNGSYPGQYRDVGGQLQRWSGTAWTDYPVLPTWQSWTPTWTTSTGSATPSFGNATVSCRYVKFGTTVHLNFSVAFGSTTNFGSGATTNDNWRFSLPVAAAAARPLIGFAEIAAGDAPNRATARLYLSTTTAFELILASGRPTATAFTATGGLDSLTPWTWASGHTVVGSATYEAAA
;
A
#
# COMPACT_ATOMS: atom_id res chain seq x y z
N MET A 1 -31.03 4.28 -30.27
CA MET A 1 -29.96 5.15 -30.74
C MET A 1 -28.69 4.82 -29.98
N PRO A 2 -27.52 4.79 -30.61
CA PRO A 2 -26.26 4.44 -29.92
C PRO A 2 -25.73 5.58 -29.01
N ILE A 3 -26.15 6.82 -29.24
CA ILE A 3 -25.76 8.00 -28.45
C ILE A 3 -26.90 8.36 -27.50
N ARG A 4 -26.56 8.52 -26.20
CA ARG A 4 -27.47 8.94 -25.14
C ARG A 4 -27.15 10.36 -24.70
N SER A 5 -28.18 11.18 -24.54
CA SER A 5 -28.05 12.63 -24.26
C SER A 5 -28.77 12.95 -22.95
N GLY A 6 -28.08 13.57 -22.01
CA GLY A 6 -28.66 14.00 -20.72
C GLY A 6 -29.03 15.50 -20.67
N TRP A 7 -29.06 16.19 -21.81
CA TRP A 7 -29.31 17.65 -21.92
C TRP A 7 -30.50 18.00 -22.81
N LEU A 8 -31.19 16.97 -23.34
CA LEU A 8 -32.40 17.19 -24.15
C LEU A 8 -33.59 17.60 -23.30
N SER A 9 -34.59 18.18 -23.93
CA SER A 9 -35.89 18.46 -23.29
C SER A 9 -36.57 17.16 -22.83
N PRO A 10 -37.56 17.24 -21.91
CA PRO A 10 -38.24 16.05 -21.35
C PRO A 10 -38.75 15.06 -22.41
N ASP A 11 -39.16 15.57 -23.59
CA ASP A 11 -39.65 14.73 -24.67
C ASP A 11 -38.57 13.93 -25.43
N GLY A 12 -37.28 14.26 -25.21
CA GLY A 12 -36.16 13.64 -25.89
C GLY A 12 -35.20 12.87 -24.96
N GLN A 13 -35.45 12.89 -23.65
CA GLN A 13 -34.60 12.27 -22.67
C GLN A 13 -35.37 11.20 -21.90
N THR A 14 -34.81 10.00 -21.82
CA THR A 14 -35.33 8.91 -21.01
C THR A 14 -34.69 8.88 -19.62
N ARG A 15 -35.27 8.15 -18.67
CA ARG A 15 -34.66 7.88 -17.36
C ARG A 15 -33.36 7.09 -17.48
N GLU A 16 -33.22 6.27 -18.54
CA GLU A 16 -31.99 5.54 -18.87
C GLU A 16 -30.88 6.50 -19.28
N ASP A 17 -31.21 7.51 -20.07
CA ASP A 17 -30.25 8.55 -20.48
C ASP A 17 -29.70 9.30 -19.27
N THR A 18 -30.57 9.66 -18.32
CA THR A 18 -30.16 10.27 -17.05
C THR A 18 -29.22 9.37 -16.27
N ARG A 19 -29.51 8.07 -16.16
CA ARG A 19 -28.69 7.10 -15.43
C ARG A 19 -27.34 6.87 -16.09
N LEU A 20 -27.29 6.80 -17.42
CA LEU A 20 -26.05 6.55 -18.16
C LEU A 20 -25.14 7.79 -18.22
N VAL A 21 -25.72 8.98 -18.42
CA VAL A 21 -24.93 10.21 -18.62
C VAL A 21 -24.57 10.87 -17.30
N SER A 22 -25.55 11.16 -16.45
CA SER A 22 -25.34 11.93 -15.21
C SER A 22 -24.59 11.15 -14.13
N LEU A 23 -24.74 9.82 -14.10
CA LEU A 23 -24.17 8.95 -13.08
C LEU A 23 -22.88 8.25 -13.53
N GLY A 24 -22.53 8.35 -14.80
CA GLY A 24 -21.24 7.88 -15.32
C GLY A 24 -20.02 8.64 -14.77
N ALA A 25 -20.25 9.71 -13.98
CA ALA A 25 -19.18 10.43 -13.28
C ALA A 25 -18.70 9.77 -11.98
N LEU A 26 -19.33 8.66 -11.55
CA LEU A 26 -18.89 7.90 -10.37
C LEU A 26 -17.88 6.82 -10.75
N THR A 27 -17.22 6.22 -9.77
CA THR A 27 -16.13 5.25 -9.96
C THR A 27 -16.41 4.31 -11.16
N PRO A 28 -15.70 4.41 -12.26
CA PRO A 28 -15.97 3.60 -13.46
C PRO A 28 -15.53 2.15 -13.22
N VAL A 29 -16.25 1.22 -13.81
CA VAL A 29 -15.87 -0.21 -13.91
C VAL A 29 -15.58 -0.57 -15.35
N SER A 30 -16.30 0.07 -16.28
CA SER A 30 -16.08 0.00 -17.73
C SER A 30 -16.40 1.39 -18.35
N PRO A 31 -16.24 1.58 -19.67
CA PRO A 31 -16.62 2.83 -20.33
C PRO A 31 -18.10 3.25 -20.13
N VAL A 32 -18.98 2.30 -19.83
CA VAL A 32 -20.44 2.54 -19.71
C VAL A 32 -21.03 2.07 -18.40
N ALA A 33 -20.22 1.50 -17.48
CA ALA A 33 -20.69 1.00 -16.20
C ALA A 33 -19.92 1.64 -15.04
N THR A 34 -20.63 1.79 -13.94
CA THR A 34 -20.15 2.41 -12.69
C THR A 34 -20.12 1.41 -11.56
N ARG A 35 -19.29 1.62 -10.55
CA ARG A 35 -19.18 0.77 -9.38
C ARG A 35 -20.38 0.96 -8.45
N SER A 36 -21.11 -0.13 -8.14
CA SER A 36 -22.09 -0.12 -7.05
C SER A 36 -21.41 0.12 -5.71
N GLY A 37 -22.03 0.94 -4.86
CA GLY A 37 -21.50 1.18 -3.52
C GLY A 37 -22.21 2.32 -2.80
N VAL A 38 -21.93 2.43 -1.50
CA VAL A 38 -22.39 3.52 -0.64
C VAL A 38 -21.47 4.74 -0.84
N LEU A 39 -22.02 5.93 -0.84
CA LEU A 39 -21.23 7.17 -0.89
C LEU A 39 -20.54 7.39 0.47
N PRO A 40 -19.21 7.60 0.48
CA PRO A 40 -18.48 7.86 1.72
C PRO A 40 -18.94 9.13 2.43
N GLY A 41 -18.75 9.16 3.73
CA GLY A 41 -18.98 10.32 4.56
C GLY A 41 -19.51 9.95 5.93
N SER A 42 -19.24 10.81 6.91
CA SER A 42 -19.83 10.75 8.24
C SER A 42 -19.99 12.14 8.81
N ALA A 43 -20.99 12.34 9.69
CA ALA A 43 -21.25 13.64 10.30
C ALA A 43 -20.08 14.14 11.17
N THR A 44 -19.31 13.22 11.75
CA THR A 44 -18.16 13.54 12.63
C THR A 44 -16.81 13.46 11.92
N GLY A 45 -16.78 13.00 10.66
CA GLY A 45 -15.53 12.68 9.95
C GLY A 45 -14.79 11.44 10.47
N ALA A 46 -15.34 10.72 11.46
CA ALA A 46 -14.66 9.61 12.12
C ALA A 46 -14.75 8.28 11.36
N TYR A 47 -15.69 8.15 10.45
CA TYR A 47 -15.94 6.91 9.71
C TYR A 47 -15.83 7.14 8.20
N ARG A 48 -15.31 6.15 7.49
CA ARG A 48 -15.24 6.18 6.02
C ARG A 48 -16.62 6.14 5.39
N ILE A 49 -17.48 5.25 5.89
CA ILE A 49 -18.86 5.08 5.47
C ILE A 49 -19.72 5.02 6.73
N ALA A 50 -20.52 6.05 7.00
CA ALA A 50 -21.49 6.08 8.09
C ALA A 50 -22.93 5.88 7.60
N GLY A 51 -23.18 6.05 6.29
CA GLY A 51 -24.51 5.84 5.72
C GLY A 51 -24.86 4.37 5.53
N LEU A 52 -26.16 4.04 5.58
CA LEU A 52 -26.70 2.69 5.42
C LEU A 52 -26.05 1.68 6.39
N THR A 53 -25.74 2.13 7.59
CA THR A 53 -25.24 1.27 8.67
C THR A 53 -26.39 0.51 9.29
N VAL A 54 -26.19 -0.81 9.50
CA VAL A 54 -27.15 -1.65 10.19
C VAL A 54 -26.76 -1.76 11.66
N THR A 55 -27.71 -1.54 12.52
CA THR A 55 -27.63 -1.76 13.98
C THR A 55 -28.81 -2.56 14.44
N GLY A 56 -28.82 -3.02 15.66
CA GLY A 56 -30.00 -3.69 16.25
C GLY A 56 -30.14 -3.40 17.72
N THR A 57 -31.31 -3.59 18.25
CA THR A 57 -31.64 -3.39 19.67
C THR A 57 -31.55 -4.72 20.40
N THR A 58 -30.77 -4.76 21.49
CA THR A 58 -30.61 -5.95 22.34
C THR A 58 -31.97 -6.52 22.76
N GLY A 59 -32.11 -7.83 22.70
CA GLY A 59 -33.34 -8.53 23.05
C GLY A 59 -34.42 -8.51 21.97
N THR A 60 -34.14 -7.98 20.79
CA THR A 60 -35.10 -7.93 19.68
C THR A 60 -34.55 -8.64 18.43
N MET A 61 -35.47 -8.94 17.50
CA MET A 61 -35.20 -9.44 16.15
C MET A 61 -35.25 -8.30 15.12
N THR A 62 -35.07 -7.04 15.57
CA THR A 62 -35.20 -5.87 14.71
C THR A 62 -33.86 -5.27 14.41
N ALA A 63 -33.50 -5.21 13.12
CA ALA A 63 -32.40 -4.43 12.58
C ALA A 63 -32.89 -3.02 12.22
N THR A 64 -32.06 -2.02 12.45
CA THR A 64 -32.31 -0.62 12.06
C THR A 64 -31.25 -0.19 11.07
N VAL A 65 -31.65 0.35 9.91
CA VAL A 65 -30.76 0.87 8.88
C VAL A 65 -30.76 2.38 8.93
N SER A 66 -29.56 2.99 9.02
CA SER A 66 -29.41 4.43 9.10
C SER A 66 -29.56 5.13 7.74
N PRO A 67 -29.90 6.43 7.72
CA PRO A 67 -29.86 7.23 6.50
C PRO A 67 -28.53 7.12 5.76
N GLY A 68 -28.57 7.24 4.43
CA GLY A 68 -27.40 7.17 3.59
C GLY A 68 -27.73 7.21 2.11
N ARG A 69 -26.73 7.28 1.27
CA ARG A 69 -26.86 7.31 -0.19
C ARG A 69 -26.01 6.22 -0.82
N ALA A 70 -26.51 5.62 -1.87
CA ALA A 70 -25.81 4.58 -2.63
C ALA A 70 -26.09 4.68 -4.12
N LEU A 71 -25.29 3.96 -4.87
CA LEU A 71 -25.47 3.74 -6.30
C LEU A 71 -25.48 2.24 -6.57
N ILE A 72 -26.40 1.80 -7.43
CA ILE A 72 -26.53 0.39 -7.81
C ILE A 72 -26.47 0.32 -9.33
N GLN A 73 -25.43 -0.32 -9.86
CA GLN A 73 -25.29 -0.53 -11.30
C GLN A 73 -26.19 -1.70 -11.74
N GLY A 74 -26.99 -1.46 -12.75
CA GLY A 74 -27.72 -2.49 -13.49
C GLY A 74 -26.92 -3.03 -14.67
N THR A 75 -27.59 -3.55 -15.67
CA THR A 75 -26.96 -3.86 -16.97
C THR A 75 -26.49 -2.57 -17.64
N ASP A 76 -25.63 -2.68 -18.66
CA ASP A 76 -25.18 -1.52 -19.42
C ASP A 76 -26.34 -0.73 -20.05
N ALA A 77 -27.44 -1.41 -20.40
CA ALA A 77 -28.65 -0.78 -20.91
C ALA A 77 -29.46 -0.04 -19.83
N GLN A 78 -29.45 -0.55 -18.60
CA GLN A 78 -30.15 0.04 -17.47
C GLN A 78 -29.43 1.27 -16.88
N GLY A 79 -28.09 1.24 -16.90
CA GLY A 79 -27.26 2.23 -16.21
C GLY A 79 -27.28 2.08 -14.69
N ALA A 80 -26.90 3.13 -13.98
CA ALA A 80 -26.75 3.12 -12.52
C ALA A 80 -27.92 3.83 -11.82
N TYR A 81 -28.45 3.21 -10.77
CA TYR A 81 -29.59 3.71 -9.98
C TYR A 81 -29.09 4.41 -8.71
N PRO A 82 -29.28 5.75 -8.61
CA PRO A 82 -29.00 6.46 -7.37
C PRO A 82 -30.13 6.21 -6.37
N VAL A 83 -29.77 5.96 -5.12
CA VAL A 83 -30.73 5.79 -4.02
C VAL A 83 -30.33 6.62 -2.81
N ALA A 84 -31.32 7.13 -2.10
CA ALA A 84 -31.14 7.85 -0.85
C ALA A 84 -32.16 7.36 0.19
N LEU A 85 -31.68 6.91 1.32
CA LEU A 85 -32.47 6.69 2.52
C LEU A 85 -32.33 7.95 3.38
N THR A 86 -33.46 8.65 3.63
CA THR A 86 -33.47 9.92 4.38
C THR A 86 -33.81 9.77 5.85
N GLU A 87 -34.41 8.64 6.22
CA GLU A 87 -34.83 8.33 7.57
C GLU A 87 -34.42 6.90 7.94
N TYR A 88 -34.43 6.58 9.22
CA TYR A 88 -34.17 5.23 9.71
C TYR A 88 -35.27 4.24 9.29
N VAL A 89 -34.85 3.07 8.84
CA VAL A 89 -35.78 1.97 8.50
C VAL A 89 -35.57 0.78 9.44
N ASN A 90 -36.64 0.25 10.00
CA ASN A 90 -36.61 -0.94 10.82
C ASN A 90 -37.01 -2.16 9.99
N LEU A 91 -36.23 -3.23 10.11
CA LEU A 91 -36.40 -4.50 9.45
C LEU A 91 -36.57 -5.59 10.53
N VAL A 92 -37.66 -6.34 10.48
CA VAL A 92 -37.88 -7.45 11.40
C VAL A 92 -37.33 -8.73 10.76
N LEU A 93 -36.39 -9.39 11.41
CA LEU A 93 -35.88 -10.69 11.01
C LEU A 93 -36.89 -11.78 11.44
N ALA A 94 -37.10 -12.78 10.61
CA ALA A 94 -37.85 -13.96 10.99
C ALA A 94 -37.16 -14.70 12.16
N ASP A 95 -37.97 -15.39 12.99
CA ASP A 95 -37.44 -16.22 14.07
C ASP A 95 -36.42 -17.26 13.56
N GLY A 96 -35.50 -17.63 14.42
CA GLY A 96 -34.49 -18.66 14.18
C GLY A 96 -35.11 -20.03 14.00
N ASP A 97 -34.49 -20.89 13.22
CA ASP A 97 -34.83 -22.31 13.13
C ASP A 97 -34.51 -23.03 14.43
N ALA A 98 -35.28 -24.04 14.78
CA ALA A 98 -35.13 -24.75 16.05
C ALA A 98 -33.86 -25.60 16.17
N GLN A 99 -33.26 -26.00 15.03
CA GLN A 99 -32.09 -26.89 15.00
C GLN A 99 -30.80 -26.23 14.54
N TYR A 100 -30.90 -25.30 13.60
CA TYR A 100 -29.72 -24.72 12.95
C TYR A 100 -29.78 -23.18 12.91
N GLY A 101 -28.60 -22.57 13.00
CA GLY A 101 -28.43 -21.14 12.70
C GLY A 101 -28.53 -20.88 11.21
N ARG A 102 -28.69 -19.61 10.84
CA ARG A 102 -28.61 -19.14 9.45
C ARG A 102 -27.90 -17.79 9.37
N ILE A 103 -27.55 -17.38 8.17
CA ILE A 103 -27.03 -16.03 7.88
C ILE A 103 -28.03 -15.35 6.96
N ASP A 104 -28.64 -14.26 7.42
CA ASP A 104 -29.49 -13.39 6.61
C ASP A 104 -28.64 -12.28 5.97
N LEU A 105 -29.13 -11.70 4.86
CA LEU A 105 -28.45 -10.61 4.16
C LEU A 105 -29.37 -9.39 4.07
N VAL A 106 -28.91 -8.26 4.61
CA VAL A 106 -29.59 -6.97 4.46
C VAL A 106 -29.08 -6.31 3.18
N VAL A 107 -30.00 -5.92 2.29
CA VAL A 107 -29.69 -5.33 0.99
C VAL A 107 -30.52 -4.08 0.71
N VAL A 108 -29.97 -3.18 -0.09
CA VAL A 108 -30.77 -2.22 -0.88
C VAL A 108 -31.02 -2.86 -2.22
N ARG A 109 -32.29 -2.99 -2.63
CA ARG A 109 -32.68 -3.60 -3.90
C ARG A 109 -33.50 -2.64 -4.75
N ILE A 110 -33.25 -2.68 -6.04
CA ILE A 110 -34.02 -1.97 -7.06
C ILE A 110 -34.99 -2.93 -7.72
N HIS A 111 -36.26 -2.54 -7.79
CA HIS A 111 -37.25 -3.09 -8.67
C HIS A 111 -37.48 -2.09 -9.81
N ASP A 112 -37.33 -2.52 -11.05
CA ASP A 112 -37.60 -1.72 -12.22
C ASP A 112 -38.45 -2.54 -13.20
N ASP A 113 -39.76 -2.34 -13.15
CA ASP A 113 -40.75 -3.11 -13.89
C ASP A 113 -40.45 -3.20 -15.40
N LEU A 114 -39.83 -2.16 -15.97
CA LEU A 114 -39.44 -2.16 -17.38
C LEU A 114 -38.45 -3.28 -17.72
N TYR A 115 -37.66 -3.72 -16.75
CA TYR A 115 -36.59 -4.70 -16.93
C TYR A 115 -36.80 -6.02 -16.22
N ASP A 116 -37.55 -6.04 -15.09
CA ASP A 116 -37.72 -7.22 -14.27
C ASP A 116 -39.15 -7.76 -14.27
N GLY A 117 -40.12 -7.06 -14.86
CA GLY A 117 -41.51 -7.44 -14.91
C GLY A 117 -42.15 -7.59 -13.50
N SER A 118 -41.61 -6.93 -12.50
CA SER A 118 -42.03 -7.04 -11.10
C SER A 118 -43.32 -6.29 -10.78
N ALA A 119 -43.86 -5.53 -11.73
CA ALA A 119 -44.93 -4.54 -11.53
C ALA A 119 -44.59 -3.49 -10.45
N ARG A 120 -43.31 -3.30 -10.14
CA ARG A 120 -42.77 -2.35 -9.15
C ARG A 120 -41.69 -1.49 -9.75
N SER A 121 -41.64 -0.20 -9.39
CA SER A 121 -40.58 0.73 -9.79
C SER A 121 -40.17 1.52 -8.56
N GLU A 122 -39.34 0.92 -7.73
CA GLU A 122 -38.93 1.45 -6.41
C GLU A 122 -37.58 0.91 -5.93
N ALA A 123 -36.97 1.61 -4.98
CA ALA A 123 -35.87 1.09 -4.18
C ALA A 123 -36.39 0.67 -2.80
N VAL A 124 -36.00 -0.50 -2.34
CA VAL A 124 -36.38 -1.02 -1.02
C VAL A 124 -35.15 -1.46 -0.24
N ILE A 125 -35.26 -1.43 1.08
CA ILE A 125 -34.32 -2.12 1.97
C ILE A 125 -35.02 -3.36 2.50
N GLU A 126 -34.43 -4.53 2.27
CA GLU A 126 -35.04 -5.80 2.64
C GLU A 126 -34.02 -6.78 3.24
N VAL A 127 -34.56 -7.79 3.91
CA VAL A 127 -33.80 -8.94 4.43
C VAL A 127 -34.00 -10.12 3.49
N VAL A 128 -32.90 -10.58 2.89
CA VAL A 128 -32.86 -11.85 2.17
C VAL A 128 -32.55 -12.94 3.20
N LYS A 129 -33.58 -13.74 3.53
CA LYS A 129 -33.47 -14.80 4.52
C LYS A 129 -32.58 -15.93 4.04
N GLY A 130 -31.59 -16.30 4.85
CA GLY A 130 -30.73 -17.44 4.60
C GLY A 130 -31.38 -18.79 4.92
N THR A 131 -30.75 -19.86 4.45
CA THR A 131 -31.17 -21.24 4.75
C THR A 131 -30.52 -21.74 6.04
N PRO A 132 -31.27 -22.21 7.02
CA PRO A 132 -30.69 -22.83 8.21
C PRO A 132 -29.90 -24.08 7.87
N ALA A 133 -28.69 -24.22 8.42
CA ALA A 133 -27.78 -25.34 8.16
C ALA A 133 -26.80 -25.56 9.31
N ALA A 134 -26.20 -26.76 9.40
CA ALA A 134 -25.12 -27.03 10.37
C ALA A 134 -23.91 -26.12 10.15
N THR A 135 -23.62 -25.76 8.91
CA THR A 135 -22.65 -24.73 8.52
C THR A 135 -23.37 -23.71 7.64
N PRO A 136 -23.94 -22.64 8.23
CA PRO A 136 -24.77 -21.69 7.49
C PRO A 136 -23.92 -20.86 6.53
N ALA A 137 -24.45 -20.63 5.34
CA ALA A 137 -23.86 -19.72 4.35
C ALA A 137 -24.81 -18.55 4.09
N ALA A 138 -24.26 -17.41 3.74
CA ALA A 138 -25.06 -16.27 3.32
C ALA A 138 -25.80 -16.58 2.01
N PRO A 139 -27.04 -16.09 1.84
CA PRO A 139 -27.77 -16.24 0.58
C PRO A 139 -27.05 -15.49 -0.56
N ALA A 140 -27.34 -15.90 -1.80
CA ALA A 140 -26.88 -15.17 -2.97
C ALA A 140 -27.45 -13.74 -2.96
N VAL A 141 -26.63 -12.79 -3.40
CA VAL A 141 -27.08 -11.40 -3.57
C VAL A 141 -28.06 -11.34 -4.73
N PRO A 142 -29.31 -10.84 -4.51
CA PRO A 142 -30.26 -10.68 -5.61
C PRO A 142 -29.76 -9.75 -6.70
N ALA A 143 -30.26 -9.91 -7.91
CA ALA A 143 -30.00 -8.97 -8.99
C ALA A 143 -30.42 -7.55 -8.59
N LEU A 144 -29.72 -6.53 -9.13
CA LEU A 144 -29.97 -5.12 -8.83
C LEU A 144 -29.96 -4.81 -7.33
N SER A 145 -29.11 -5.46 -6.57
CA SER A 145 -28.98 -5.25 -5.12
C SER A 145 -27.59 -4.85 -4.70
N LEU A 146 -27.50 -4.04 -3.66
CA LEU A 146 -26.27 -3.71 -2.94
C LEU A 146 -26.32 -4.36 -1.55
N PRO A 147 -25.44 -5.32 -1.24
CA PRO A 147 -25.37 -5.89 0.09
C PRO A 147 -24.86 -4.86 1.10
N LEU A 148 -25.55 -4.75 2.23
CA LEU A 148 -25.15 -3.88 3.33
C LEU A 148 -24.48 -4.67 4.45
N TYR A 149 -25.20 -5.66 5.02
CA TYR A 149 -24.69 -6.46 6.13
C TYR A 149 -25.18 -7.89 6.05
N GLN A 150 -24.34 -8.82 6.51
CA GLN A 150 -24.75 -10.16 6.89
C GLN A 150 -25.14 -10.14 8.37
N VAL A 151 -26.21 -10.87 8.71
CA VAL A 151 -26.71 -11.00 10.08
C VAL A 151 -26.75 -12.48 10.45
N THR A 152 -25.93 -12.87 11.43
CA THR A 152 -25.95 -14.22 11.97
C THR A 152 -27.14 -14.39 12.90
N VAL A 153 -28.08 -15.25 12.54
CA VAL A 153 -29.25 -15.58 13.32
C VAL A 153 -29.03 -16.96 13.97
N PRO A 154 -28.86 -17.03 15.29
CA PRO A 154 -28.67 -18.31 15.97
C PRO A 154 -29.90 -19.20 15.94
N LYS A 155 -29.72 -20.50 16.18
CA LYS A 155 -30.83 -21.43 16.34
C LYS A 155 -31.75 -20.99 17.48
N GLY A 156 -33.06 -21.12 17.31
CA GLY A 156 -34.07 -20.78 18.31
C GLY A 156 -34.19 -19.30 18.66
N ALA A 157 -33.52 -18.41 17.89
CA ALA A 157 -33.59 -16.98 18.13
C ALA A 157 -35.01 -16.45 17.94
N SER A 158 -35.53 -15.70 18.91
CA SER A 158 -36.81 -15.00 18.82
C SER A 158 -36.86 -13.81 19.78
N ALA A 159 -37.74 -12.86 19.50
CA ALA A 159 -37.89 -11.69 20.35
C ALA A 159 -38.27 -12.06 21.79
N GLY A 160 -37.62 -11.45 22.76
CA GLY A 160 -37.90 -11.64 24.18
C GLY A 160 -37.34 -12.91 24.81
N THR A 161 -36.70 -13.80 24.05
CA THR A 161 -36.05 -15.02 24.56
C THR A 161 -34.54 -15.04 24.24
N THR A 162 -34.16 -15.68 23.15
CA THR A 162 -32.79 -15.74 22.68
C THR A 162 -32.69 -14.93 21.38
N ALA A 163 -32.76 -13.62 21.47
CA ALA A 163 -32.69 -12.75 20.31
C ALA A 163 -31.28 -12.75 19.65
N VAL A 164 -31.17 -12.10 18.53
CA VAL A 164 -29.86 -11.87 17.86
C VAL A 164 -28.95 -11.05 18.78
N ASP A 165 -27.73 -11.50 18.98
CA ASP A 165 -26.68 -10.69 19.63
C ASP A 165 -26.14 -9.67 18.65
N TRP A 166 -26.70 -8.50 18.62
CA TRP A 166 -26.35 -7.43 17.68
C TRP A 166 -24.91 -6.91 17.85
N SER A 167 -24.24 -7.21 18.94
CA SER A 167 -22.84 -6.80 19.16
C SER A 167 -21.86 -7.65 18.33
N THR A 168 -22.22 -8.87 17.99
CA THR A 168 -21.35 -9.84 17.31
C THR A 168 -21.93 -10.40 16.00
N ALA A 169 -23.25 -10.26 15.79
CA ALA A 169 -23.95 -10.87 14.67
C ALA A 169 -23.72 -10.19 13.32
N LEU A 170 -23.23 -8.95 13.32
CA LEU A 170 -23.16 -8.12 12.13
C LEU A 170 -21.81 -8.22 11.43
N THR A 171 -21.83 -8.53 10.13
CA THR A 171 -20.65 -8.42 9.26
C THR A 171 -20.92 -7.39 8.18
N ASP A 172 -20.14 -6.30 8.16
CA ASP A 172 -20.23 -5.24 7.16
C ASP A 172 -19.83 -5.76 5.78
N ARG A 173 -20.71 -5.57 4.79
CA ARG A 173 -20.54 -5.98 3.39
C ARG A 173 -20.62 -4.79 2.44
N ARG A 174 -20.73 -3.57 2.97
CA ARG A 174 -20.85 -2.37 2.15
C ARG A 174 -19.54 -2.16 1.37
N THR A 175 -19.69 -1.89 0.10
CA THR A 175 -18.63 -1.34 -0.75
C THR A 175 -18.84 0.16 -0.90
N ALA A 176 -17.80 0.90 -1.27
CA ALA A 176 -17.88 2.33 -1.54
C ALA A 176 -17.87 2.63 -3.03
N THR A 177 -18.47 3.76 -3.41
CA THR A 177 -18.27 4.39 -4.71
C THR A 177 -17.99 5.88 -4.51
N VAL A 178 -17.13 6.46 -5.35
CA VAL A 178 -16.71 7.88 -5.28
C VAL A 178 -16.77 8.51 -6.66
N GLY A 179 -16.70 9.83 -6.74
CA GLY A 179 -16.56 10.53 -8.02
C GLY A 179 -15.30 10.09 -8.78
N VAL A 180 -15.32 10.25 -10.11
CA VAL A 180 -14.13 10.00 -10.95
C VAL A 180 -12.97 10.86 -10.45
N GLY A 181 -11.81 10.26 -10.28
CA GLY A 181 -10.64 10.90 -9.68
C GLY A 181 -10.64 10.96 -8.16
N GLY A 182 -11.71 10.53 -7.48
CA GLY A 182 -11.75 10.41 -6.03
C GLY A 182 -10.93 9.22 -5.52
N ILE A 183 -10.50 9.31 -4.27
CA ILE A 183 -9.83 8.20 -3.58
C ILE A 183 -10.89 7.24 -3.06
N LEU A 184 -10.87 6.00 -3.55
CA LEU A 184 -11.82 4.97 -3.17
C LEU A 184 -11.47 4.40 -1.78
N PRO A 185 -12.32 4.59 -0.76
CA PRO A 185 -12.06 3.95 0.54
C PRO A 185 -12.40 2.46 0.45
N VAL A 186 -11.42 1.61 0.74
CA VAL A 186 -11.59 0.15 0.77
C VAL A 186 -11.95 -0.28 2.17
N THR A 187 -13.05 -1.02 2.31
CA THR A 187 -13.48 -1.65 3.55
C THR A 187 -13.13 -3.14 3.57
N THR A 188 -13.71 -3.90 2.65
CA THR A 188 -13.52 -5.36 2.54
C THR A 188 -13.17 -5.83 1.14
N ASP A 189 -13.13 -4.92 0.18
CA ASP A 189 -13.04 -5.22 -1.24
C ASP A 189 -11.58 -5.33 -1.71
N THR A 190 -11.31 -6.41 -2.45
CA THR A 190 -9.99 -6.72 -3.01
C THR A 190 -9.95 -6.59 -4.54
N THR A 191 -10.99 -6.00 -5.16
CA THR A 191 -11.07 -5.91 -6.62
C THR A 191 -9.94 -5.08 -7.22
N ASN A 192 -9.65 -5.39 -8.49
CA ASN A 192 -8.69 -4.64 -9.29
C ASN A 192 -9.17 -3.20 -9.51
N GLY A 193 -8.24 -2.31 -9.82
CA GLY A 193 -8.57 -0.98 -10.29
C GLY A 193 -9.20 -1.02 -11.69
N SER A 194 -10.01 -0.04 -11.99
CA SER A 194 -10.76 0.05 -13.24
C SER A 194 -9.96 0.71 -14.37
N TYR A 195 -8.96 1.52 -14.02
CA TYR A 195 -8.06 2.18 -14.99
C TYR A 195 -6.70 2.48 -14.36
N PRO A 196 -5.62 2.48 -15.13
CA PRO A 196 -4.30 2.90 -14.63
C PRO A 196 -4.34 4.33 -14.09
N GLY A 197 -3.85 4.51 -12.87
CA GLY A 197 -3.91 5.81 -12.20
C GLY A 197 -5.08 6.01 -11.26
N GLN A 198 -5.99 5.05 -11.12
CA GLN A 198 -7.00 5.08 -10.06
C GLN A 198 -6.35 4.98 -8.68
N TYR A 199 -6.89 5.71 -7.70
CA TYR A 199 -6.43 5.68 -6.32
C TYR A 199 -7.44 5.01 -5.40
N ARG A 200 -6.92 4.35 -4.35
CA ARG A 200 -7.69 3.83 -3.22
C ARG A 200 -6.96 4.05 -1.90
N ASP A 201 -7.71 4.09 -0.80
CA ASP A 201 -7.20 4.06 0.57
C ASP A 201 -7.50 2.70 1.20
N VAL A 202 -6.46 2.00 1.63
CA VAL A 202 -6.56 0.71 2.34
C VAL A 202 -5.93 0.86 3.72
N GLY A 203 -6.76 0.93 4.77
CA GLY A 203 -6.25 1.02 6.15
C GLY A 203 -5.41 2.27 6.45
N GLY A 204 -5.58 3.37 5.70
CA GLY A 204 -4.78 4.58 5.83
C GLY A 204 -3.58 4.64 4.89
N GLN A 205 -3.32 3.57 4.12
CA GLN A 205 -2.31 3.54 3.08
C GLN A 205 -2.94 3.89 1.74
N LEU A 206 -2.44 4.95 1.10
CA LEU A 206 -2.83 5.31 -0.26
C LEU A 206 -2.17 4.34 -1.25
N GLN A 207 -2.97 3.81 -2.19
CA GLN A 207 -2.50 2.95 -3.27
C GLN A 207 -2.94 3.48 -4.63
N ARG A 208 -2.11 3.26 -5.65
CA ARG A 208 -2.36 3.59 -7.04
C ARG A 208 -2.39 2.33 -7.90
N TRP A 209 -3.38 2.20 -8.76
CA TRP A 209 -3.47 1.11 -9.72
C TRP A 209 -2.50 1.31 -10.89
N SER A 210 -1.64 0.33 -11.15
CA SER A 210 -0.66 0.37 -12.24
C SER A 210 -1.23 -0.04 -13.61
N GLY A 211 -2.41 -0.68 -13.61
CA GLY A 211 -3.01 -1.41 -14.72
C GLY A 211 -3.01 -2.92 -14.51
N THR A 212 -2.16 -3.42 -13.59
CA THR A 212 -2.05 -4.86 -13.27
C THR A 212 -2.06 -5.14 -11.78
N ALA A 213 -1.62 -4.18 -10.96
CA ALA A 213 -1.55 -4.33 -9.50
C ALA A 213 -1.77 -3.00 -8.79
N TRP A 214 -2.27 -3.08 -7.54
CA TRP A 214 -2.24 -1.97 -6.61
C TRP A 214 -0.85 -1.85 -5.99
N THR A 215 -0.29 -0.65 -6.02
CA THR A 215 1.03 -0.33 -5.43
C THR A 215 0.89 0.84 -4.47
N ASP A 216 1.64 0.82 -3.39
CA ASP A 216 1.67 1.93 -2.43
C ASP A 216 2.13 3.22 -3.10
N TYR A 217 1.53 4.35 -2.71
CA TYR A 217 1.82 5.65 -3.29
C TYR A 217 1.97 6.72 -2.18
N PRO A 218 3.01 7.57 -2.22
CA PRO A 218 4.16 7.42 -3.09
C PRO A 218 4.94 6.12 -2.80
N VAL A 219 5.61 5.59 -3.80
CA VAL A 219 6.51 4.45 -3.60
C VAL A 219 7.65 4.91 -2.70
N LEU A 220 7.69 4.42 -1.47
CA LEU A 220 8.78 4.71 -0.55
C LEU A 220 9.98 3.84 -0.91
N PRO A 221 11.16 4.45 -1.11
CA PRO A 221 12.37 3.68 -1.37
C PRO A 221 12.72 2.81 -0.16
N THR A 222 13.19 1.61 -0.44
CA THR A 222 13.64 0.66 0.57
C THR A 222 15.15 0.48 0.52
N TRP A 223 15.72 0.11 1.67
CA TRP A 223 17.13 -0.24 1.74
C TRP A 223 17.43 -1.47 0.90
N GLN A 224 18.39 -1.33 -0.03
CA GLN A 224 18.88 -2.40 -0.88
C GLN A 224 20.25 -2.85 -0.42
N SER A 225 20.54 -4.13 -0.52
CA SER A 225 21.87 -4.67 -0.28
C SER A 225 22.77 -4.40 -1.46
N TRP A 226 24.05 -4.16 -1.18
CA TRP A 226 25.07 -3.87 -2.17
C TRP A 226 26.40 -4.44 -1.70
N THR A 227 27.20 -4.99 -2.61
CA THR A 227 28.56 -5.43 -2.36
C THR A 227 29.50 -4.62 -3.24
N PRO A 228 30.39 -3.77 -2.67
CA PRO A 228 31.30 -2.99 -3.49
C PRO A 228 32.33 -3.88 -4.16
N THR A 229 32.73 -3.52 -5.36
CA THR A 229 34.00 -3.99 -5.92
C THR A 229 35.14 -3.23 -5.27
N TRP A 230 36.14 -3.96 -4.80
CA TRP A 230 37.32 -3.36 -4.15
C TRP A 230 38.53 -3.40 -5.09
N THR A 231 39.06 -2.24 -5.39
CA THR A 231 40.19 -2.04 -6.32
C THR A 231 41.17 -1.07 -5.71
N THR A 232 42.21 -0.70 -6.46
CA THR A 232 43.15 0.35 -6.09
C THR A 232 43.17 1.50 -7.08
N SER A 233 43.72 2.65 -6.69
CA SER A 233 43.82 3.85 -7.52
C SER A 233 44.69 3.63 -8.75
N THR A 234 45.70 2.78 -8.69
CA THR A 234 46.61 2.44 -9.81
C THR A 234 46.09 1.28 -10.65
N GLY A 235 45.13 0.47 -10.13
CA GLY A 235 44.72 -0.78 -10.73
C GLY A 235 45.68 -1.94 -10.48
N SER A 236 46.78 -1.69 -9.75
CA SER A 236 47.75 -2.71 -9.32
C SER A 236 47.41 -3.26 -7.94
N ALA A 237 48.10 -4.34 -7.53
CA ALA A 237 47.95 -4.94 -6.21
C ALA A 237 46.48 -5.14 -5.78
N THR A 238 45.69 -5.76 -6.63
CA THR A 238 44.24 -5.88 -6.48
C THR A 238 43.84 -6.60 -5.18
N PRO A 239 43.11 -5.94 -4.27
CA PRO A 239 42.64 -6.55 -3.03
C PRO A 239 41.39 -7.44 -3.28
N SER A 240 41.06 -8.30 -2.31
CA SER A 240 39.82 -9.08 -2.31
C SER A 240 39.31 -9.32 -0.90
N PHE A 241 38.01 -9.36 -0.75
CA PHE A 241 37.37 -9.52 0.56
C PHE A 241 37.64 -10.90 1.18
N GLY A 242 37.85 -11.94 0.36
CA GLY A 242 37.98 -13.31 0.89
C GLY A 242 36.78 -13.70 1.74
N ASN A 243 37.03 -14.09 3.00
CA ASN A 243 35.98 -14.39 3.97
C ASN A 243 35.58 -13.20 4.88
N ALA A 244 35.84 -11.97 4.46
CA ALA A 244 35.37 -10.79 5.17
C ALA A 244 33.85 -10.73 5.23
N THR A 245 33.32 -10.20 6.34
CA THR A 245 31.88 -9.85 6.43
C THR A 245 31.68 -8.49 5.80
N VAL A 246 30.95 -8.46 4.68
CA VAL A 246 30.59 -7.23 3.96
C VAL A 246 29.10 -7.01 4.12
N SER A 247 28.72 -5.96 4.86
CA SER A 247 27.34 -5.58 5.10
C SER A 247 27.13 -4.13 4.65
N CYS A 248 26.82 -3.97 3.37
CA CYS A 248 26.63 -2.65 2.77
C CYS A 248 25.19 -2.54 2.25
N ARG A 249 24.58 -1.39 2.48
CA ARG A 249 23.21 -1.10 2.07
C ARG A 249 23.10 0.33 1.60
N TYR A 250 22.17 0.59 0.69
CA TYR A 250 21.85 1.92 0.23
C TYR A 250 20.36 2.12 0.04
N VAL A 251 19.95 3.37 0.04
CA VAL A 251 18.60 3.81 -0.35
C VAL A 251 18.73 5.01 -1.29
N LYS A 252 17.86 5.08 -2.32
CA LYS A 252 17.83 6.18 -3.28
C LYS A 252 16.49 6.90 -3.21
N PHE A 253 16.51 8.20 -2.93
CA PHE A 253 15.38 9.12 -2.94
C PHE A 253 15.56 10.13 -4.09
N GLY A 254 14.80 9.95 -5.17
CA GLY A 254 15.02 10.77 -6.36
C GLY A 254 16.48 10.65 -6.86
N THR A 255 17.22 11.74 -6.82
CA THR A 255 18.66 11.77 -7.17
C THR A 255 19.58 11.60 -5.95
N THR A 256 19.07 11.61 -4.73
CA THR A 256 19.90 11.44 -3.53
C THR A 256 20.08 9.97 -3.19
N VAL A 257 21.34 9.53 -3.07
CA VAL A 257 21.72 8.20 -2.57
C VAL A 257 22.33 8.36 -1.19
N HIS A 258 21.78 7.63 -0.23
CA HIS A 258 22.41 7.43 1.07
C HIS A 258 22.85 5.98 1.18
N LEU A 259 24.09 5.75 1.59
CA LEU A 259 24.66 4.42 1.78
C LEU A 259 25.26 4.22 3.17
N ASN A 260 25.16 3.01 3.66
CA ASN A 260 25.91 2.50 4.81
C ASN A 260 26.87 1.42 4.33
N PHE A 261 28.07 1.49 4.83
CA PHE A 261 29.18 0.68 4.40
C PHE A 261 29.85 0.09 5.64
N SER A 262 29.93 -1.24 5.71
CA SER A 262 30.52 -1.97 6.82
C SER A 262 31.28 -3.19 6.29
N VAL A 263 32.56 -3.24 6.58
CA VAL A 263 33.43 -4.37 6.26
C VAL A 263 34.21 -4.78 7.51
N ALA A 264 34.06 -6.04 7.91
CA ALA A 264 34.93 -6.67 8.92
C ALA A 264 35.82 -7.69 8.19
N PHE A 265 37.11 -7.42 8.17
CA PHE A 265 38.07 -8.23 7.42
C PHE A 265 38.27 -9.62 8.04
N GLY A 266 38.37 -10.63 7.19
CA GLY A 266 38.52 -12.02 7.57
C GLY A 266 39.95 -12.54 7.41
N SER A 267 40.16 -13.80 7.78
CA SER A 267 41.48 -14.45 7.73
C SER A 267 42.02 -14.73 6.33
N THR A 268 41.12 -14.74 5.31
CA THR A 268 41.50 -14.92 3.91
C THR A 268 41.40 -13.64 3.08
N THR A 269 41.21 -12.49 3.74
CA THR A 269 41.17 -11.20 3.06
C THR A 269 42.57 -10.90 2.48
N ASN A 270 42.60 -10.55 1.20
CA ASN A 270 43.80 -10.04 0.55
C ASN A 270 43.73 -8.51 0.48
N PHE A 271 44.64 -7.82 1.16
CA PHE A 271 44.70 -6.37 1.23
C PHE A 271 45.44 -5.72 0.06
N GLY A 272 45.91 -6.51 -0.89
CA GLY A 272 46.74 -6.08 -2.04
C GLY A 272 48.20 -6.45 -1.83
N SER A 273 48.57 -7.69 -2.25
CA SER A 273 49.98 -8.14 -2.17
C SER A 273 50.88 -7.31 -3.07
N GLY A 274 52.00 -6.85 -2.51
CA GLY A 274 52.98 -6.02 -3.25
C GLY A 274 52.53 -4.56 -3.46
N ALA A 275 51.49 -4.11 -2.75
CA ALA A 275 51.01 -2.73 -2.83
C ALA A 275 52.06 -1.73 -2.34
N THR A 276 51.99 -0.54 -2.91
CA THR A 276 52.75 0.65 -2.51
C THR A 276 51.83 1.68 -1.89
N THR A 277 52.36 2.76 -1.32
CA THR A 277 51.58 3.88 -0.78
C THR A 277 50.78 4.65 -1.84
N ASN A 278 50.92 4.32 -3.12
CA ASN A 278 50.13 4.89 -4.21
C ASN A 278 48.91 4.05 -4.58
N ASP A 279 48.79 2.84 -4.04
CA ASP A 279 47.72 1.91 -4.34
C ASP A 279 46.52 2.11 -3.39
N ASN A 280 46.00 3.34 -3.34
CA ASN A 280 44.87 3.69 -2.46
C ASN A 280 43.62 2.86 -2.78
N TRP A 281 42.95 2.40 -1.76
CA TRP A 281 41.76 1.56 -1.92
C TRP A 281 40.59 2.31 -2.49
N ARG A 282 39.96 1.72 -3.50
CA ARG A 282 38.75 2.18 -4.14
C ARG A 282 37.63 1.17 -3.97
N PHE A 283 36.47 1.68 -3.57
CA PHE A 283 35.26 0.90 -3.46
C PHE A 283 34.21 1.44 -4.44
N SER A 284 33.60 0.53 -5.23
CA SER A 284 32.55 0.95 -6.17
C SER A 284 31.33 1.48 -5.45
N LEU A 285 30.64 2.45 -6.07
CA LEU A 285 29.33 2.93 -5.62
C LEU A 285 28.23 1.96 -6.05
N PRO A 286 27.08 1.90 -5.30
CA PRO A 286 25.90 1.14 -5.73
C PRO A 286 25.20 1.77 -6.94
N VAL A 287 25.27 3.09 -7.06
CA VAL A 287 24.69 3.90 -8.16
C VAL A 287 25.73 4.94 -8.54
N ALA A 288 25.90 5.17 -9.83
CA ALA A 288 26.86 6.19 -10.30
C ALA A 288 26.49 7.59 -9.78
N ALA A 289 27.48 8.36 -9.35
CA ALA A 289 27.30 9.75 -8.95
C ALA A 289 27.16 10.67 -10.15
N ALA A 290 26.43 11.78 -10.01
CA ALA A 290 26.26 12.80 -11.03
C ALA A 290 27.61 13.49 -11.40
N ALA A 291 28.49 13.68 -10.41
CA ALA A 291 29.81 14.24 -10.58
C ALA A 291 30.75 13.74 -9.49
N ALA A 292 32.02 13.75 -9.73
CA ALA A 292 33.04 13.55 -8.69
C ALA A 292 33.00 14.76 -7.73
N ARG A 293 32.97 14.49 -6.42
CA ARG A 293 32.97 15.52 -5.37
C ARG A 293 33.97 15.16 -4.29
N PRO A 294 34.62 16.14 -3.66
CA PRO A 294 35.73 15.85 -2.72
C PRO A 294 35.27 15.10 -1.46
N LEU A 295 34.05 15.32 -0.95
CA LEU A 295 33.60 14.72 0.31
C LEU A 295 32.15 14.31 0.22
N ILE A 296 31.83 13.05 0.58
CA ILE A 296 30.47 12.53 0.59
C ILE A 296 30.05 11.91 1.94
N GLY A 297 31.00 11.70 2.86
CA GLY A 297 30.72 11.10 4.16
C GLY A 297 31.96 10.78 4.96
N PHE A 298 31.74 9.98 6.01
CA PHE A 298 32.80 9.61 6.96
C PHE A 298 32.72 8.12 7.30
N ALA A 299 33.87 7.57 7.69
CA ALA A 299 33.96 6.20 8.21
C ALA A 299 34.88 6.17 9.45
N GLU A 300 34.58 5.25 10.34
CA GLU A 300 35.50 4.78 11.36
C GLU A 300 36.31 3.61 10.79
N ILE A 301 37.58 3.60 11.00
CA ILE A 301 38.46 2.47 10.79
C ILE A 301 39.01 1.99 12.14
N ALA A 302 39.02 0.69 12.36
CA ALA A 302 39.49 0.12 13.62
C ALA A 302 40.39 -1.08 13.38
N ALA A 303 41.50 -1.16 14.15
CA ALA A 303 42.40 -2.27 14.15
C ALA A 303 42.14 -3.18 15.37
N GLY A 304 41.07 -4.01 15.29
CA GLY A 304 40.73 -4.97 16.36
C GLY A 304 40.26 -4.27 17.64
N ASP A 305 41.13 -4.17 18.62
CA ASP A 305 40.76 -3.64 19.95
C ASP A 305 40.90 -2.10 20.02
N ALA A 306 40.04 -1.44 20.83
CA ALA A 306 40.33 -0.07 21.25
C ALA A 306 41.68 -0.01 21.96
N PRO A 307 42.55 0.97 21.68
CA PRO A 307 42.33 2.33 21.21
C PRO A 307 42.65 2.59 19.73
N ASN A 308 42.84 1.60 18.90
CA ASN A 308 43.32 1.75 17.55
C ASN A 308 42.19 2.10 16.58
N ARG A 309 41.61 3.29 16.72
CA ARG A 309 40.56 3.82 15.87
C ARG A 309 40.94 5.13 15.25
N ALA A 310 40.54 5.35 14.02
CA ALA A 310 40.69 6.62 13.33
C ALA A 310 39.44 6.93 12.49
N THR A 311 39.25 8.20 12.18
CA THR A 311 38.22 8.66 11.26
C THR A 311 38.83 8.84 9.86
N ALA A 312 38.09 8.34 8.86
CA ALA A 312 38.39 8.59 7.46
C ALA A 312 37.23 9.36 6.80
N ARG A 313 37.58 10.20 5.83
CA ARG A 313 36.61 10.87 4.94
C ARG A 313 36.37 10.00 3.72
N LEU A 314 35.11 9.86 3.28
CA LEU A 314 34.80 9.25 2.01
C LEU A 314 34.84 10.31 0.91
N TYR A 315 35.68 10.06 -0.06
CA TYR A 315 35.97 10.97 -1.17
C TYR A 315 35.61 10.29 -2.50
N LEU A 316 34.82 10.96 -3.35
CA LEU A 316 34.55 10.48 -4.71
C LEU A 316 35.75 10.67 -5.60
N SER A 317 36.53 9.64 -5.82
CA SER A 317 37.65 9.66 -6.74
C SER A 317 37.19 9.64 -8.20
N THR A 318 36.09 8.97 -8.48
CA THR A 318 35.40 8.94 -9.77
C THR A 318 33.88 9.02 -9.57
N THR A 319 33.11 9.06 -10.65
CA THR A 319 31.66 9.00 -10.58
C THR A 319 31.16 7.60 -10.19
N THR A 320 32.01 6.59 -10.16
CA THR A 320 31.63 5.20 -9.88
C THR A 320 32.30 4.60 -8.67
N ALA A 321 33.25 5.32 -8.04
CA ALA A 321 34.00 4.81 -6.90
C ALA A 321 34.38 5.91 -5.90
N PHE A 322 34.51 5.52 -4.65
CA PHE A 322 35.03 6.36 -3.57
C PHE A 322 36.32 5.77 -2.99
N GLU A 323 37.13 6.65 -2.42
CA GLU A 323 38.30 6.37 -1.63
C GLU A 323 38.09 6.84 -0.18
N LEU A 324 38.88 6.29 0.74
CA LEU A 324 38.93 6.74 2.12
C LEU A 324 40.23 7.49 2.38
N ILE A 325 40.11 8.69 2.95
CA ILE A 325 41.22 9.54 3.28
C ILE A 325 41.24 9.80 4.77
N LEU A 326 42.30 9.58 5.47
CA LEU A 326 42.42 9.85 6.90
C LEU A 326 42.04 11.29 7.23
N ALA A 327 41.10 11.48 8.15
CA ALA A 327 40.60 12.79 8.56
C ALA A 327 41.29 13.31 9.83
N SER A 328 41.87 12.42 10.63
CA SER A 328 42.57 12.77 11.88
C SER A 328 43.90 12.05 11.93
N GLY A 329 44.96 12.80 12.16
CA GLY A 329 46.27 12.27 12.47
C GLY A 329 46.39 11.90 13.94
N ARG A 330 47.25 10.93 14.21
CA ARG A 330 47.74 10.70 15.56
C ARG A 330 48.72 11.82 15.90
N PRO A 331 48.59 12.53 17.03
CA PRO A 331 49.47 13.66 17.37
C PRO A 331 50.95 13.33 17.41
N THR A 332 51.30 12.07 17.54
CA THR A 332 52.65 11.55 17.62
C THR A 332 53.11 10.76 16.39
N ALA A 333 52.23 10.64 15.40
CA ALA A 333 52.62 9.92 14.18
C ALA A 333 53.48 10.80 13.28
N THR A 334 54.59 10.28 12.88
CA THR A 334 55.38 10.76 11.75
C THR A 334 54.51 10.88 10.52
N ALA A 335 54.68 11.94 9.79
CA ALA A 335 54.03 12.39 8.57
C ALA A 335 53.02 11.41 7.96
N PHE A 336 51.77 11.91 7.76
CA PHE A 336 50.88 11.32 6.77
C PHE A 336 51.65 11.14 5.46
N THR A 337 51.51 9.99 4.84
CA THR A 337 51.93 9.81 3.46
C THR A 337 51.30 10.89 2.61
N ALA A 338 51.97 11.36 1.59
CA ALA A 338 51.60 12.55 0.79
C ALA A 338 50.18 12.53 0.22
N THR A 339 49.48 11.38 0.20
CA THR A 339 48.15 11.22 -0.30
C THR A 339 47.06 11.01 0.79
N GLY A 340 47.45 10.64 2.02
CA GLY A 340 46.51 10.39 3.14
C GLY A 340 45.43 9.32 2.89
N GLY A 341 45.50 8.61 1.78
CA GLY A 341 44.54 7.58 1.41
C GLY A 341 44.77 6.27 2.19
N LEU A 342 43.71 5.52 2.41
CA LEU A 342 43.80 4.17 2.92
C LEU A 342 44.35 3.23 1.83
N ASP A 343 45.36 2.46 2.20
CA ASP A 343 45.95 1.40 1.39
C ASP A 343 46.33 0.21 2.29
N SER A 344 47.03 -0.78 1.75
CA SER A 344 47.44 -1.96 2.53
C SER A 344 48.50 -1.64 3.61
N LEU A 345 49.12 -0.47 3.60
CA LEU A 345 50.19 -0.02 4.49
C LEU A 345 49.73 1.12 5.42
N THR A 346 48.60 1.74 5.14
CA THR A 346 48.11 2.97 5.80
C THR A 346 46.73 2.73 6.42
N PRO A 347 46.51 3.12 7.69
CA PRO A 347 47.39 3.75 8.66
C PRO A 347 48.22 2.74 9.47
N TRP A 348 48.01 1.46 9.27
CA TRP A 348 48.69 0.32 9.90
C TRP A 348 48.67 -0.89 8.97
N THR A 349 49.40 -1.94 9.36
CA THR A 349 49.30 -3.22 8.68
C THR A 349 47.93 -3.84 8.99
N TRP A 350 47.11 -4.06 7.95
CA TRP A 350 45.75 -4.60 8.08
C TRP A 350 45.78 -6.10 8.38
N ALA A 351 44.82 -6.55 9.16
CA ALA A 351 44.67 -7.94 9.57
C ALA A 351 43.19 -8.37 9.71
N SER A 352 42.96 -9.66 9.91
CA SER A 352 41.67 -10.20 10.26
C SER A 352 41.12 -9.54 11.55
N GLY A 353 39.83 -9.25 11.58
CA GLY A 353 39.16 -8.56 12.70
C GLY A 353 39.21 -7.03 12.61
N HIS A 354 40.02 -6.45 11.75
CA HIS A 354 39.96 -5.00 11.49
C HIS A 354 38.68 -4.63 10.75
N THR A 355 38.19 -3.40 10.97
CA THR A 355 36.92 -2.96 10.41
C THR A 355 37.00 -1.60 9.73
N VAL A 356 36.12 -1.39 8.75
CA VAL A 356 35.82 -0.10 8.16
C VAL A 356 34.30 0.05 8.14
N VAL A 357 33.79 1.06 8.85
CA VAL A 357 32.33 1.29 8.99
C VAL A 357 32.04 2.75 8.76
N GLY A 358 31.15 3.05 7.84
CA GLY A 358 30.82 4.43 7.51
C GLY A 358 29.51 4.63 6.79
N SER A 359 29.23 5.89 6.51
CA SER A 359 28.07 6.31 5.74
C SER A 359 28.41 7.44 4.80
N ALA A 360 27.68 7.53 3.70
CA ALA A 360 27.82 8.59 2.74
C ALA A 360 26.51 8.99 2.11
N THR A 361 26.44 10.23 1.65
CA THR A 361 25.31 10.76 0.87
C THR A 361 25.86 11.50 -0.33
N TYR A 362 25.33 11.20 -1.51
CA TYR A 362 25.74 11.84 -2.75
C TYR A 362 24.57 11.95 -3.74
N GLU A 363 24.75 12.76 -4.77
CA GLU A 363 23.82 12.90 -5.89
C GLU A 363 24.12 11.84 -6.95
N ALA A 364 23.12 11.04 -7.30
CA ALA A 364 23.23 10.06 -8.38
C ALA A 364 23.16 10.73 -9.76
N ALA A 365 23.79 10.09 -10.74
CA ALA A 365 23.53 10.40 -12.13
C ALA A 365 22.03 10.23 -12.47
N ALA A 366 21.54 11.07 -13.36
CA ALA A 366 20.14 11.08 -13.80
C ALA A 366 19.76 9.78 -14.54
#